data_ae565b120de351d9c0e73a86a84fa04e
#
_entry.id   ae565b120de351d9c0e73a86a84fa04e
#
_cell.length_a   1.000
_cell.length_b   1.000
_cell.length_c   1.000
_cell.angle_alpha   90.00
_cell.angle_beta   90.00
_cell.angle_gamma   90.00
#
_symmetry.space_group_name_H-M   'P 1'
#
loop_
_entity.id
_entity.type
_entity.pdbx_description
1 polymer ?
#
loop_
_entity_poly.entity_id
_entity_poly.type
_entity_poly.pdbx_seq_one_letter_code
_entity_poly.pdbx_strand_id
1 'polypeptide(L)'
;MASYELIFKKSVARDLRVFPKQDVKRILQRIRSLADDQRPAGCEKLAGQERYRVRQGVYRIIYEIEDGRLTVLIVKVGHRREVYRGR
;
A
#
# COMPACT_ATOMS: atom_id res chain seq x y z
N MET A 1 0.53 18.71 11.76
CA MET A 1 -0.47 17.88 11.09
C MET A 1 -0.43 16.48 11.62
N ALA A 2 -1.58 15.85 11.71
CA ALA A 2 -1.64 14.49 12.21
C ALA A 2 -1.11 13.51 11.17
N SER A 3 -0.26 12.60 11.60
CA SER A 3 0.24 11.52 10.78
C SER A 3 -0.58 10.28 11.08
N TYR A 4 -1.00 9.56 10.03
CA TYR A 4 -1.78 8.35 10.20
C TYR A 4 -0.87 7.21 10.63
N GLU A 5 -1.43 6.32 11.43
CA GLU A 5 -0.72 5.11 11.82
C GLU A 5 -0.75 4.11 10.66
N LEU A 6 0.39 3.47 10.41
CA LEU A 6 0.49 2.45 9.36
C LEU A 6 0.41 1.07 9.99
N ILE A 7 -0.54 0.28 9.52
CA ILE A 7 -0.73 -1.09 9.98
C ILE A 7 -0.59 -2.01 8.78
N PHE A 8 0.12 -3.12 8.95
CA PHE A 8 0.39 -4.07 7.88
C PHE A 8 -0.32 -5.39 8.15
N LYS A 9 -1.02 -5.91 7.16
CA LYS A 9 -1.51 -7.29 7.26
C LYS A 9 -0.33 -8.24 7.28
N LYS A 10 -0.49 -9.37 7.95
CA LYS A 10 0.57 -10.38 8.03
C LYS A 10 1.03 -10.86 6.67
N SER A 11 0.09 -10.98 5.73
CA SER A 11 0.41 -11.42 4.38
C SER A 11 1.35 -10.47 3.66
N VAL A 12 1.33 -9.18 4.02
CA VAL A 12 2.22 -8.20 3.39
C VAL A 12 3.67 -8.47 3.75
N ALA A 13 3.94 -8.80 5.02
CA ALA A 13 5.30 -9.13 5.43
C ALA A 13 5.82 -10.32 4.64
N ARG A 14 4.96 -11.30 4.39
CA ARG A 14 5.31 -12.47 3.60
C ARG A 14 5.58 -12.08 2.15
N ASP A 15 4.73 -11.23 1.58
CA ASP A 15 4.92 -10.76 0.20
C ASP A 15 6.28 -10.09 0.04
N LEU A 16 6.66 -9.26 1.01
CA LEU A 16 7.89 -8.49 0.90
C LEU A 16 9.14 -9.36 0.96
N ARG A 17 9.04 -10.56 1.53
CA ARG A 17 10.20 -11.44 1.64
C ARG A 17 10.71 -11.96 0.31
N VAL A 18 9.85 -12.02 -0.70
CA VAL A 18 10.24 -12.57 -2.00
C VAL A 18 10.74 -11.52 -2.97
N PHE A 19 10.70 -10.26 -2.57
CA PHE A 19 11.17 -9.17 -3.44
C PHE A 19 12.61 -8.81 -3.13
N PRO A 20 13.35 -8.29 -4.13
CA PRO A 20 14.71 -7.80 -3.87
C PRO A 20 14.72 -6.72 -2.80
N LYS A 21 15.77 -6.71 -1.98
CA LYS A 21 15.85 -5.79 -0.85
C LYS A 21 15.76 -4.32 -1.27
N GLN A 22 16.36 -3.96 -2.40
CA GLN A 22 16.29 -2.60 -2.90
C GLN A 22 14.86 -2.20 -3.21
N ASP A 23 14.09 -3.12 -3.78
CA ASP A 23 12.70 -2.86 -4.11
C ASP A 23 11.86 -2.73 -2.84
N VAL A 24 12.12 -3.58 -1.85
CA VAL A 24 11.42 -3.51 -0.57
C VAL A 24 11.66 -2.16 0.10
N LYS A 25 12.89 -1.67 0.04
CA LYS A 25 13.21 -0.37 0.62
C LYS A 25 12.38 0.73 -0.01
N ARG A 26 12.27 0.73 -1.33
CA ARG A 26 11.49 1.74 -2.05
C ARG A 26 10.00 1.60 -1.78
N ILE A 27 9.52 0.36 -1.71
CA ILE A 27 8.13 0.09 -1.36
C ILE A 27 7.81 0.65 0.02
N LEU A 28 8.67 0.39 1.00
CA LEU A 28 8.44 0.88 2.36
C LEU A 28 8.50 2.39 2.44
N GLN A 29 9.37 3.03 1.66
CA GLN A 29 9.40 4.49 1.60
C GLN A 29 8.08 5.04 1.05
N ARG A 30 7.56 4.40 0.02
CA ARG A 30 6.28 4.80 -0.55
C ARG A 30 5.15 4.64 0.46
N ILE A 31 5.16 3.52 1.17
CA ILE A 31 4.14 3.26 2.19
C ILE A 31 4.23 4.29 3.32
N ARG A 32 5.44 4.64 3.75
CA ARG A 32 5.60 5.63 4.81
C ARG A 32 5.03 6.98 4.42
N SER A 33 5.13 7.33 3.15
CA SER A 33 4.59 8.61 2.68
C SER A 33 3.08 8.65 2.81
N LEU A 34 2.41 7.50 2.85
CA LEU A 34 0.96 7.45 3.00
C LEU A 34 0.51 7.87 4.40
N ALA A 35 1.41 7.88 5.37
CA ALA A 35 1.08 8.36 6.70
C ALA A 35 0.77 9.85 6.70
N ASP A 36 1.41 10.60 5.83
CA ASP A 36 1.22 12.05 5.75
C ASP A 36 0.28 12.45 4.64
N ASP A 37 0.25 11.68 3.56
CA ASP A 37 -0.61 11.95 2.41
C ASP A 37 -1.28 10.63 2.00
N GLN A 38 -2.50 10.42 2.45
CA GLN A 38 -3.18 9.15 2.26
C GLN A 38 -3.72 8.96 0.85
N ARG A 39 -3.91 10.05 0.12
CA ARG A 39 -4.42 9.99 -1.25
C ARG A 39 -3.51 10.78 -2.18
N PRO A 40 -2.27 10.29 -2.37
CA PRO A 40 -1.29 11.02 -3.17
C PRO A 40 -1.68 11.05 -4.64
N ALA A 41 -1.05 11.96 -5.38
CA ALA A 41 -1.23 12.00 -6.82
C ALA A 41 -0.92 10.63 -7.41
N GLY A 42 -1.78 10.16 -8.30
CA GLY A 42 -1.60 8.84 -8.92
C GLY A 42 -2.26 7.70 -8.17
N CYS A 43 -2.80 7.93 -6.97
CA CYS A 43 -3.53 6.86 -6.32
C CYS A 43 -4.90 6.69 -6.99
N GLU A 44 -5.40 5.47 -6.96
CA GLU A 44 -6.70 5.14 -7.54
C GLU A 44 -7.55 4.45 -6.49
N LYS A 45 -8.80 4.88 -6.39
CA LYS A 45 -9.76 4.18 -5.53
C LYS A 45 -10.32 2.99 -6.29
N LEU A 46 -10.30 1.83 -5.65
CA LEU A 46 -10.82 0.62 -6.27
C LEU A 46 -12.33 0.60 -6.20
N ALA A 47 -12.97 0.23 -7.31
CA ALA A 47 -14.41 0.28 -7.43
C ALA A 47 -15.08 -0.60 -6.37
N GLY A 48 -16.14 -0.05 -5.75
CA GLY A 48 -16.97 -0.80 -4.82
C GLY A 48 -16.35 -1.06 -3.46
N GLN A 49 -15.19 -0.47 -3.17
CA GLN A 49 -14.51 -0.71 -1.91
C GLN A 49 -13.84 0.56 -1.40
N GLU A 50 -13.54 0.57 -0.10
CA GLU A 50 -12.76 1.66 0.50
C GLU A 50 -11.27 1.35 0.42
N ARG A 51 -10.84 0.83 -0.71
CA ARG A 51 -9.45 0.49 -0.96
C ARG A 51 -8.86 1.36 -2.05
N TYR A 52 -7.58 1.60 -1.91
CA TYR A 52 -6.83 2.45 -2.82
C TYR A 52 -5.60 1.70 -3.29
N ARG A 53 -5.07 2.13 -4.42
CA ARG A 53 -3.88 1.54 -5.02
C ARG A 53 -2.91 2.63 -5.40
N VAL A 54 -1.63 2.44 -5.05
CA VAL A 54 -0.54 3.27 -5.57
C VAL A 54 0.51 2.37 -6.20
N ARG A 55 1.27 2.93 -7.11
CA ARG A 55 2.34 2.21 -7.79
C ARG A 55 3.68 2.58 -7.20
N GLN A 56 4.58 1.60 -7.17
CA GLN A 56 5.99 1.83 -6.88
C GLN A 56 6.80 0.95 -7.83
N GLY A 57 7.31 1.54 -8.91
CA GLY A 57 7.98 0.79 -9.95
C GLY A 57 7.02 -0.22 -10.58
N VAL A 58 7.39 -1.49 -10.55
CA VAL A 58 6.55 -2.56 -11.09
C VAL A 58 5.61 -3.16 -10.03
N TYR A 59 5.59 -2.58 -8.84
CA TYR A 59 4.77 -3.08 -7.75
C TYR A 59 3.54 -2.24 -7.55
N ARG A 60 2.52 -2.86 -6.96
CA ARG A 60 1.29 -2.17 -6.59
C ARG A 60 1.06 -2.37 -5.11
N ILE A 61 0.69 -1.29 -4.45
CA ILE A 61 0.42 -1.28 -3.01
C ILE A 61 -1.07 -1.01 -2.86
N ILE A 62 -1.77 -1.95 -2.24
CA ILE A 62 -3.21 -1.80 -1.99
C ILE A 62 -3.40 -1.56 -0.51
N TYR A 63 -4.17 -0.54 -0.18
CA TYR A 63 -4.35 -0.13 1.20
C TYR A 63 -5.75 0.41 1.42
N GLU A 64 -6.14 0.45 2.70
CA GLU A 64 -7.41 1.01 3.14
C GLU A 64 -7.14 2.19 4.05
N ILE A 65 -8.03 3.16 4.03
CA ILE A 65 -7.90 4.37 4.85
C ILE A 65 -9.07 4.41 5.81
N GLU A 66 -8.78 4.53 7.10
CA GLU A 66 -9.79 4.78 8.10
C GLU A 66 -9.56 6.17 8.69
N ASP A 67 -10.22 7.16 8.11
CA ASP A 67 -10.01 8.54 8.53
C ASP A 67 -10.43 8.78 9.97
N GLY A 68 -11.49 8.12 10.42
CA GLY A 68 -11.94 8.28 11.79
C GLY A 68 -10.95 7.77 12.82
N ARG A 69 -10.08 6.86 12.44
CA ARG A 69 -9.05 6.31 13.33
C ARG A 69 -7.65 6.77 12.97
N LEU A 70 -7.52 7.63 11.98
CA LEU A 70 -6.23 8.11 11.48
C LEU A 70 -5.30 6.93 11.20
N THR A 71 -5.80 5.95 10.46
CA THR A 71 -5.09 4.69 10.21
C THR A 71 -5.07 4.37 8.73
N VAL A 72 -3.93 3.85 8.25
CA VAL A 72 -3.79 3.29 6.91
C VAL A 72 -3.41 1.83 7.08
N LEU A 73 -4.25 0.94 6.55
CA LEU A 73 -4.00 -0.50 6.61
C LEU A 73 -3.46 -0.96 5.26
N ILE A 74 -2.23 -1.47 5.24
CA ILE A 74 -1.64 -2.02 4.03
C ILE A 74 -2.13 -3.44 3.85
N VAL A 75 -2.87 -3.66 2.77
CA VAL A 75 -3.59 -4.91 2.54
C VAL A 75 -2.81 -5.88 1.67
N LYS A 76 -2.14 -5.35 0.65
CA LYS A 76 -1.45 -6.20 -0.32
C LYS A 76 -0.32 -5.42 -0.98
N VAL A 77 0.80 -6.08 -1.19
CA VAL A 77 1.88 -5.57 -2.04
C VAL A 77 2.23 -6.70 -3.00
N GLY A 78 2.19 -6.41 -4.28
CA GLY A 78 2.49 -7.45 -5.26
C GLY A 78 3.02 -6.86 -6.55
N HIS A 79 3.65 -7.72 -7.34
CA HIS A 79 4.03 -7.36 -8.69
C HIS A 79 2.74 -7.03 -9.46
N ARG A 80 2.80 -6.07 -10.37
CA ARG A 80 1.60 -5.63 -11.08
C ARG A 80 0.78 -6.77 -11.66
N ARG A 81 1.44 -7.83 -12.13
CA ARG A 81 0.73 -8.98 -12.70
C ARG A 81 -0.03 -9.77 -11.65
N GLU A 82 0.58 -9.93 -10.47
CA GLU A 82 -0.04 -10.69 -9.38
C GLU A 82 -1.25 -9.99 -8.82
N VAL A 83 -1.17 -8.66 -8.69
CA VAL A 83 -2.26 -7.89 -8.13
C VAL A 83 -3.48 -7.97 -9.03
N TYR A 84 -3.29 -7.95 -10.35
CA TYR A 84 -4.40 -8.07 -11.27
C TYR A 84 -5.04 -9.45 -11.24
N ARG A 85 -4.25 -10.48 -10.99
CA ARG A 85 -4.78 -11.85 -10.89
C ARG A 85 -5.51 -12.08 -9.58
N GLY A 86 -5.11 -11.40 -8.55
CA GLY A 86 -5.60 -11.67 -7.21
C GLY A 86 -7.04 -11.29 -6.97
N ARG A 87 -7.65 -10.51 -7.84
CA ARG A 87 -9.02 -10.08 -7.69
C ARG A 87 -9.40 -9.66 -6.31
#